data_532b70d2c5e0c638f253f35d70ff5564
#
_entry.id   532b70d2c5e0c638f253f35d70ff5564
#
_cell.length_a   1.000
_cell.length_b   1.000
_cell.length_c   1.000
_cell.angle_alpha   90.00
_cell.angle_beta   90.00
_cell.angle_gamma   90.00
#
_symmetry.space_group_name_H-M   'P 1'
#
loop_
_entity.id
_entity.type
_entity.pdbx_description
1 polymer ?
#
loop_
_entity_poly.entity_id
_entity_poly.type
_entity_poly.pdbx_seq_one_letter_code
_entity_poly.pdbx_strand_id
1 'polypeptide(L)'
;MQVNKIKLALGLVAGLSVAMPLVASAAADQEAAIANANNWADPRGGYMNQAHSALSQVNKGNVKNLKAAWTFATGVNRGHEGSPVVVGNMMYVHTAFPNNVYALNLDDNQKIVWSYFPKQDPSVQAVLCCDNVSRGLGYGDGKIYLQQNDGNLVALDAKTGAKVWSVLVNDPKVGATNTNAPQVRKDKVLTGCSGAEFGVRCFLAAYNIKDGSLAWKAYSTGPDAEVMLGSDFNSANPAYNALSVYADVNGGNKQGGSFKALPLSEMKIGEKELGTRTWLKPQAVKDGWQHGGGSVWGWWPYDARTNLVYYGTGNPSVWNPDVRPGDNKWSMTVFARDLDTGIAKWGMQMTPHDEWDYDGINEVILFDKGGKTYAWHHDRNGFAYTWNAANGTLIAAEKVHPFVNWASGVDLKTGVPAKLAAASTHQDYNAKGVCPAALGTKDQQPAAYSPKTGLIYTPLNHVCMTYEPVESKYVAGQPWVGATLTMFAGPDGVMGGFGAYDPMTNKKVWYNKEKFSAWGGALTTASNLVFYGTLDRWFKAVDAQSGKELWKFQVGSGVIGNAFTYANKGKQYVGTLSGIGGWAGVAMNLGMTNDTDALGAAGGYKELTKYNAAPGGGALTVFSL
;
A
#
# COMPACT_ATOMS: atom_id res chain seq x y z
N MET A 1 -6.10 -67.11 -64.75
CA MET A 1 -5.43 -66.36 -63.70
C MET A 1 -6.02 -64.99 -63.69
N GLN A 2 -6.99 -64.73 -62.81
CA GLN A 2 -7.65 -63.42 -62.66
C GLN A 2 -7.00 -62.66 -61.51
N VAL A 3 -6.58 -61.45 -61.79
CA VAL A 3 -6.04 -60.52 -60.78
C VAL A 3 -7.16 -59.57 -60.35
N ASN A 4 -7.58 -59.69 -59.10
CA ASN A 4 -8.58 -58.84 -58.50
C ASN A 4 -7.98 -57.49 -58.14
N LYS A 5 -8.59 -56.39 -58.64
CA LYS A 5 -8.30 -54.97 -58.24
C LYS A 5 -9.12 -54.63 -57.02
N ILE A 6 -8.45 -54.35 -55.91
CA ILE A 6 -9.05 -53.78 -54.71
C ILE A 6 -9.09 -52.24 -54.89
N LYS A 7 -10.30 -51.64 -54.84
CA LYS A 7 -10.51 -50.22 -54.80
C LYS A 7 -10.40 -49.76 -53.36
N LEU A 8 -9.44 -48.87 -53.08
CA LEU A 8 -9.32 -48.15 -51.83
C LEU A 8 -10.27 -46.94 -51.86
N ALA A 9 -11.26 -46.90 -50.98
CA ALA A 9 -12.13 -45.76 -50.79
C ALA A 9 -11.47 -44.81 -49.71
N LEU A 10 -11.03 -43.62 -50.12
CA LEU A 10 -10.64 -42.58 -49.20
C LEU A 10 -11.91 -41.93 -48.60
N GLY A 11 -12.16 -42.18 -47.34
CA GLY A 11 -13.16 -41.43 -46.56
C GLY A 11 -12.60 -40.08 -46.12
N LEU A 12 -13.18 -39.01 -46.63
CA LEU A 12 -12.95 -37.66 -46.12
C LEU A 12 -13.61 -37.56 -44.73
N VAL A 13 -12.84 -37.51 -43.66
CA VAL A 13 -13.32 -37.09 -42.34
C VAL A 13 -13.26 -35.57 -42.30
N ALA A 14 -14.41 -34.93 -42.47
CA ALA A 14 -14.56 -33.50 -42.20
C ALA A 14 -14.50 -33.28 -40.69
N GLY A 15 -13.34 -32.81 -40.19
CA GLY A 15 -13.19 -32.39 -38.80
C GLY A 15 -13.99 -31.11 -38.59
N LEU A 16 -15.13 -31.17 -37.90
CA LEU A 16 -15.77 -30.01 -37.30
C LEU A 16 -14.87 -29.49 -36.18
N SER A 17 -14.08 -28.50 -36.46
CA SER A 17 -13.48 -27.64 -35.43
C SER A 17 -14.59 -26.82 -34.77
N VAL A 18 -15.08 -27.29 -33.64
CA VAL A 18 -15.90 -26.52 -32.74
C VAL A 18 -14.97 -25.44 -32.17
N ALA A 19 -15.04 -24.24 -32.76
CA ALA A 19 -14.45 -23.07 -32.14
C ALA A 19 -15.21 -22.82 -30.81
N MET A 20 -14.61 -23.23 -29.69
CA MET A 20 -15.07 -22.77 -28.38
C MET A 20 -14.95 -21.26 -28.40
N PRO A 21 -16.01 -20.50 -28.07
CA PRO A 21 -15.88 -19.08 -27.90
C PRO A 21 -14.87 -18.89 -26.76
N LEU A 22 -13.78 -18.17 -27.04
CA LEU A 22 -12.95 -17.60 -25.98
C LEU A 22 -13.90 -16.74 -25.15
N VAL A 23 -14.22 -17.20 -23.94
CA VAL A 23 -14.87 -16.35 -22.96
C VAL A 23 -13.85 -15.26 -22.66
N ALA A 24 -14.04 -14.07 -23.22
CA ALA A 24 -13.20 -12.92 -22.93
C ALA A 24 -13.20 -12.73 -21.41
N SER A 25 -12.02 -12.58 -20.80
CA SER A 25 -11.90 -12.22 -19.38
C SER A 25 -12.75 -10.97 -19.13
N ALA A 26 -13.48 -10.92 -18.01
CA ALA A 26 -14.31 -9.77 -17.67
C ALA A 26 -13.51 -8.47 -17.53
N ALA A 27 -12.18 -8.55 -17.41
CA ALA A 27 -11.27 -7.40 -17.41
C ALA A 27 -10.34 -7.36 -18.63
N ALA A 28 -10.72 -7.97 -19.76
CA ALA A 28 -9.90 -7.98 -20.97
C ALA A 28 -9.61 -6.56 -21.49
N ASP A 29 -10.52 -5.61 -21.27
CA ASP A 29 -10.33 -4.20 -21.58
C ASP A 29 -9.27 -3.56 -20.68
N GLN A 30 -9.18 -3.93 -19.39
CA GLN A 30 -8.12 -3.48 -18.49
C GLN A 30 -6.76 -4.04 -18.91
N GLU A 31 -6.68 -5.31 -19.23
CA GLU A 31 -5.43 -5.94 -19.68
C GLU A 31 -4.91 -5.27 -20.96
N ALA A 32 -5.80 -5.04 -21.92
CA ALA A 32 -5.48 -4.30 -23.14
C ALA A 32 -5.08 -2.85 -22.84
N ALA A 33 -5.75 -2.18 -21.90
CA ALA A 33 -5.42 -0.82 -21.51
C ALA A 33 -4.06 -0.72 -20.82
N ILE A 34 -3.72 -1.66 -19.95
CA ILE A 34 -2.40 -1.76 -19.29
C ILE A 34 -1.30 -2.06 -20.31
N ALA A 35 -1.55 -2.93 -21.27
CA ALA A 35 -0.58 -3.27 -22.31
C ALA A 35 -0.29 -2.09 -23.28
N ASN A 36 -1.18 -1.12 -23.35
CA ASN A 36 -0.96 0.11 -24.15
C ASN A 36 -0.12 1.12 -23.35
N ALA A 37 1.14 1.29 -23.72
CA ALA A 37 2.09 2.18 -23.05
C ALA A 37 1.64 3.65 -22.99
N ASN A 38 0.67 4.07 -23.82
CA ASN A 38 0.12 5.42 -23.79
C ASN A 38 -0.86 5.65 -22.63
N ASN A 39 -1.30 4.60 -21.97
CA ASN A 39 -2.26 4.66 -20.88
C ASN A 39 -1.58 4.65 -19.49
N TRP A 40 -2.38 4.98 -18.48
CA TRP A 40 -2.11 4.75 -17.07
C TRP A 40 -3.36 4.12 -16.45
N ALA A 41 -3.64 2.88 -16.84
CA ALA A 41 -4.92 2.21 -16.61
C ALA A 41 -5.06 1.49 -15.26
N ASP A 42 -4.01 1.48 -14.46
CA ASP A 42 -3.97 0.91 -13.11
C ASP A 42 -3.31 1.93 -12.18
N PRO A 43 -3.71 2.03 -10.91
CA PRO A 43 -3.17 3.02 -9.96
C PRO A 43 -1.64 3.03 -9.85
N ARG A 44 -1.00 1.88 -10.14
CA ARG A 44 0.45 1.71 -10.08
C ARG A 44 1.08 1.34 -11.44
N GLY A 45 0.40 1.66 -12.53
CA GLY A 45 0.89 1.46 -13.91
C GLY A 45 0.81 0.03 -14.41
N GLY A 46 0.24 -0.91 -13.64
CA GLY A 46 0.03 -2.30 -14.03
C GLY A 46 0.08 -3.28 -12.88
N TYR A 47 -0.14 -4.55 -13.18
CA TYR A 47 -0.37 -5.61 -12.19
C TYR A 47 0.80 -5.86 -11.23
N MET A 48 2.04 -5.57 -11.64
CA MET A 48 3.23 -5.81 -10.81
C MET A 48 3.56 -4.64 -9.87
N ASN A 49 2.75 -3.58 -9.82
CA ASN A 49 2.94 -2.38 -8.99
C ASN A 49 4.27 -1.62 -9.23
N GLN A 50 4.88 -1.78 -10.38
CA GLN A 50 6.22 -1.24 -10.64
C GLN A 50 6.26 0.28 -10.80
N ALA A 51 5.13 0.92 -11.09
CA ALA A 51 5.04 2.34 -11.46
C ALA A 51 6.11 2.71 -12.51
N HIS A 52 6.23 1.86 -13.53
CA HIS A 52 7.16 2.01 -14.64
C HIS A 52 6.41 2.26 -15.94
N SER A 53 6.89 3.21 -16.72
CA SER A 53 6.34 3.48 -18.05
C SER A 53 7.37 3.22 -19.14
N ALA A 54 6.93 2.58 -20.22
CA ALA A 54 7.73 2.39 -21.44
C ALA A 54 7.93 3.68 -22.25
N LEU A 55 7.23 4.76 -21.92
CA LEU A 55 7.37 6.05 -22.58
C LEU A 55 8.77 6.66 -22.34
N SER A 56 9.34 7.27 -23.38
CA SER A 56 10.70 7.80 -23.37
C SER A 56 10.89 9.13 -24.11
N GLN A 57 9.82 9.77 -24.57
CA GLN A 57 9.91 11.06 -25.25
C GLN A 57 10.49 12.13 -24.31
N VAL A 58 10.04 12.16 -23.05
CA VAL A 58 10.70 12.92 -21.99
C VAL A 58 11.92 12.11 -21.51
N ASN A 59 13.11 12.70 -21.64
CA ASN A 59 14.37 12.01 -21.37
C ASN A 59 15.39 12.96 -20.71
N LYS A 60 16.56 12.44 -20.33
CA LYS A 60 17.60 13.20 -19.62
C LYS A 60 18.05 14.46 -20.38
N GLY A 61 18.04 14.46 -21.71
CA GLY A 61 18.47 15.59 -22.54
C GLY A 61 17.46 16.75 -22.58
N ASN A 62 16.16 16.45 -22.46
CA ASN A 62 15.09 17.43 -22.65
C ASN A 62 14.22 17.68 -21.40
N VAL A 63 14.32 16.87 -20.34
CA VAL A 63 13.49 17.00 -19.13
C VAL A 63 13.54 18.40 -18.50
N LYS A 64 14.68 19.11 -18.65
CA LYS A 64 14.84 20.51 -18.20
C LYS A 64 13.86 21.48 -18.87
N ASN A 65 13.28 21.10 -19.99
CA ASN A 65 12.33 21.91 -20.76
C ASN A 65 10.86 21.62 -20.42
N LEU A 66 10.59 20.69 -19.49
CA LEU A 66 9.23 20.41 -19.04
C LEU A 66 8.57 21.67 -18.50
N LYS A 67 7.35 21.94 -18.95
CA LYS A 67 6.49 23.03 -18.50
C LYS A 67 5.13 22.50 -18.11
N ALA A 68 4.44 23.20 -17.21
CA ALA A 68 3.04 22.93 -16.96
C ALA A 68 2.25 23.10 -18.25
N ALA A 69 1.65 22.03 -18.73
CA ALA A 69 0.81 22.02 -19.93
C ALA A 69 -0.61 22.47 -19.60
N TRP A 70 -1.13 21.98 -18.48
CA TRP A 70 -2.44 22.33 -17.95
C TRP A 70 -2.56 21.95 -16.48
N THR A 71 -3.57 22.51 -15.81
CA THR A 71 -3.94 22.19 -14.43
C THR A 71 -5.44 21.99 -14.34
N PHE A 72 -5.86 21.15 -13.40
CA PHE A 72 -7.26 20.93 -13.08
C PHE A 72 -7.46 21.07 -11.57
N ALA A 73 -8.26 22.03 -11.12
CA ALA A 73 -8.64 22.21 -9.73
C ALA A 73 -9.75 21.21 -9.37
N THR A 74 -9.52 20.37 -8.36
CA THR A 74 -10.49 19.35 -7.95
C THR A 74 -11.68 19.91 -7.15
N GLY A 75 -11.55 21.15 -6.65
CA GLY A 75 -12.56 21.77 -5.79
C GLY A 75 -12.58 21.24 -4.35
N VAL A 76 -11.64 20.37 -3.97
CA VAL A 76 -11.54 19.77 -2.63
C VAL A 76 -10.25 20.21 -1.96
N ASN A 77 -10.36 20.86 -0.82
CA ASN A 77 -9.22 21.35 -0.03
C ASN A 77 -8.82 20.32 1.03
N ARG A 78 -8.27 19.18 0.61
CA ARG A 78 -7.79 18.07 1.46
C ARG A 78 -6.58 17.40 0.82
N GLY A 79 -5.98 16.45 1.54
CA GLY A 79 -4.88 15.65 1.05
C GLY A 79 -5.24 14.81 -0.18
N HIS A 80 -4.50 14.97 -1.28
CA HIS A 80 -4.71 14.22 -2.52
C HIS A 80 -3.63 13.17 -2.71
N GLU A 81 -3.94 11.94 -2.32
CA GLU A 81 -3.09 10.76 -2.55
C GLU A 81 -3.42 10.09 -3.89
N GLY A 82 -2.63 9.10 -4.29
CA GLY A 82 -2.86 8.36 -5.53
C GLY A 82 -2.58 9.12 -6.82
N SER A 83 -3.09 8.60 -7.91
CA SER A 83 -2.97 9.18 -9.26
C SER A 83 -4.28 9.00 -10.03
N PRO A 84 -4.53 9.82 -11.06
CA PRO A 84 -5.61 9.56 -12.03
C PRO A 84 -5.42 8.22 -12.75
N VAL A 85 -6.51 7.71 -13.32
CA VAL A 85 -6.50 6.62 -14.30
C VAL A 85 -6.66 7.23 -15.70
N VAL A 86 -5.85 6.79 -16.66
CA VAL A 86 -5.90 7.25 -18.05
C VAL A 86 -6.09 6.06 -18.99
N VAL A 87 -7.16 6.09 -19.78
CA VAL A 87 -7.49 5.05 -20.77
C VAL A 87 -7.90 5.73 -22.07
N GLY A 88 -7.11 5.56 -23.12
CA GLY A 88 -7.32 6.23 -24.39
C GLY A 88 -7.27 7.75 -24.23
N ASN A 89 -8.33 8.44 -24.66
CA ASN A 89 -8.47 9.89 -24.51
C ASN A 89 -9.22 10.32 -23.24
N MET A 90 -9.50 9.40 -22.31
CA MET A 90 -10.20 9.71 -21.07
C MET A 90 -9.26 9.65 -19.87
N MET A 91 -9.37 10.65 -19.01
CA MET A 91 -8.72 10.70 -17.71
C MET A 91 -9.77 10.78 -16.61
N TYR A 92 -9.64 9.88 -15.61
CA TYR A 92 -10.53 9.83 -14.47
C TYR A 92 -9.78 10.31 -13.23
N VAL A 93 -10.26 11.42 -12.66
CA VAL A 93 -9.65 12.09 -11.51
C VAL A 93 -10.52 11.89 -10.29
N HIS A 94 -9.94 11.42 -9.20
CA HIS A 94 -10.61 11.27 -7.89
C HIS A 94 -10.21 12.39 -6.94
N THR A 95 -10.99 12.55 -5.87
CA THR A 95 -10.65 13.46 -4.77
C THR A 95 -10.63 12.73 -3.42
N ALA A 96 -10.03 13.34 -2.42
CA ALA A 96 -10.32 13.06 -1.01
C ALA A 96 -11.83 13.20 -0.73
N PHE A 97 -12.27 12.98 0.54
CA PHE A 97 -13.67 13.22 0.90
C PHE A 97 -14.16 14.57 0.32
N PRO A 98 -15.31 14.61 -0.35
CA PRO A 98 -16.36 13.60 -0.42
C PRO A 98 -16.21 12.54 -1.52
N ASN A 99 -15.00 12.28 -2.04
CA ASN A 99 -14.68 11.27 -3.06
C ASN A 99 -15.34 11.57 -4.42
N ASN A 100 -15.26 12.82 -4.86
CA ASN A 100 -15.73 13.21 -6.19
C ASN A 100 -14.91 12.51 -7.28
N VAL A 101 -15.56 12.19 -8.39
CA VAL A 101 -14.92 11.66 -9.59
C VAL A 101 -15.26 12.53 -10.78
N TYR A 102 -14.24 12.87 -11.57
CA TYR A 102 -14.36 13.62 -12.81
C TYR A 102 -13.80 12.81 -13.98
N ALA A 103 -14.52 12.75 -15.07
CA ALA A 103 -14.02 12.20 -16.33
C ALA A 103 -13.70 13.35 -17.30
N LEU A 104 -12.43 13.45 -17.68
CA LEU A 104 -11.91 14.50 -18.53
C LEU A 104 -11.60 13.96 -19.93
N ASN A 105 -12.05 14.65 -20.98
CA ASN A 105 -11.66 14.34 -22.35
C ASN A 105 -10.34 15.05 -22.71
N LEU A 106 -9.28 14.28 -22.87
CA LEU A 106 -7.94 14.80 -23.19
C LEU A 106 -7.83 15.39 -24.62
N ASP A 107 -8.75 15.01 -25.50
CA ASP A 107 -8.80 15.52 -26.89
C ASP A 107 -9.57 16.83 -27.04
N ASP A 108 -10.34 17.21 -26.03
CA ASP A 108 -11.19 18.41 -26.01
C ASP A 108 -10.85 19.31 -24.80
N ASN A 109 -9.60 19.77 -24.74
CA ASN A 109 -9.08 20.70 -23.72
C ASN A 109 -9.44 20.32 -22.27
N GLN A 110 -9.38 19.03 -21.95
CA GLN A 110 -9.70 18.46 -20.63
C GLN A 110 -11.12 18.78 -20.16
N LYS A 111 -12.06 18.93 -21.11
CA LYS A 111 -13.48 19.14 -20.81
C LYS A 111 -14.02 18.01 -19.95
N ILE A 112 -14.75 18.37 -18.90
CA ILE A 112 -15.47 17.41 -18.07
C ILE A 112 -16.61 16.80 -18.91
N VAL A 113 -16.55 15.48 -19.12
CA VAL A 113 -17.59 14.71 -19.81
C VAL A 113 -18.71 14.35 -18.85
N TRP A 114 -18.33 13.89 -17.66
CA TRP A 114 -19.25 13.63 -16.56
C TRP A 114 -18.54 13.82 -15.22
N SER A 115 -19.36 13.96 -14.17
CA SER A 115 -18.90 14.02 -12.78
C SER A 115 -19.80 13.17 -11.92
N TYR A 116 -19.23 12.55 -10.89
CA TYR A 116 -19.96 11.84 -9.85
C TYR A 116 -19.65 12.49 -8.50
N PHE A 117 -20.71 12.92 -7.81
CA PHE A 117 -20.64 13.57 -6.51
C PHE A 117 -21.38 12.70 -5.47
N PRO A 118 -20.66 11.84 -4.73
CA PRO A 118 -21.30 10.98 -3.71
C PRO A 118 -21.96 11.81 -2.61
N LYS A 119 -23.11 11.36 -2.17
CA LYS A 119 -23.76 11.88 -0.95
C LYS A 119 -23.36 10.98 0.21
N GLN A 120 -22.41 11.41 1.01
CA GLN A 120 -21.94 10.71 2.20
C GLN A 120 -22.34 11.50 3.45
N ASP A 121 -22.56 10.78 4.58
CA ASP A 121 -22.74 11.41 5.87
C ASP A 121 -21.41 12.08 6.29
N PRO A 122 -21.37 13.40 6.54
CA PRO A 122 -20.16 14.07 6.98
C PRO A 122 -19.55 13.53 8.28
N SER A 123 -20.33 12.85 9.12
CA SER A 123 -19.86 12.25 10.38
C SER A 123 -18.79 11.18 10.16
N VAL A 124 -18.70 10.57 8.96
CA VAL A 124 -17.65 9.61 8.64
C VAL A 124 -16.24 10.20 8.79
N GLN A 125 -16.10 11.51 8.63
CA GLN A 125 -14.80 12.18 8.75
C GLN A 125 -14.20 12.05 10.16
N ALA A 126 -15.03 11.89 11.18
CA ALA A 126 -14.57 11.72 12.56
C ALA A 126 -13.92 10.36 12.84
N VAL A 127 -14.17 9.37 11.98
CA VAL A 127 -13.62 8.00 12.10
C VAL A 127 -12.59 7.66 11.01
N LEU A 128 -12.13 8.67 10.25
CA LEU A 128 -10.99 8.57 9.33
C LEU A 128 -9.74 9.02 10.08
N CYS A 129 -8.98 8.09 10.65
CA CYS A 129 -7.92 8.39 11.63
C CYS A 129 -6.89 9.41 11.13
N CYS A 130 -6.45 9.26 9.91
CA CYS A 130 -5.19 9.83 9.41
C CYS A 130 -5.40 10.71 8.17
N ASP A 131 -6.50 11.45 8.11
CA ASP A 131 -7.03 12.30 7.06
C ASP A 131 -8.05 11.61 6.13
N ASN A 132 -8.83 12.43 5.46
CA ASN A 132 -9.97 12.04 4.59
C ASN A 132 -9.49 11.66 3.17
N VAL A 133 -8.41 10.92 3.05
CA VAL A 133 -7.76 10.62 1.77
C VAL A 133 -8.50 9.55 0.95
N SER A 134 -8.21 9.53 -0.33
CA SER A 134 -8.51 8.44 -1.26
C SER A 134 -7.28 8.16 -2.12
N ARG A 135 -6.96 6.89 -2.33
CA ARG A 135 -5.73 6.49 -3.04
C ARG A 135 -5.94 6.18 -4.51
N GLY A 136 -7.14 6.36 -5.04
CA GLY A 136 -7.36 6.25 -6.48
C GLY A 136 -8.60 5.49 -6.88
N LEU A 137 -8.65 5.20 -8.18
CA LEU A 137 -9.75 4.53 -8.86
C LEU A 137 -9.27 3.21 -9.47
N GLY A 138 -10.15 2.22 -9.55
CA GLY A 138 -9.96 1.05 -10.40
C GLY A 138 -10.62 1.24 -11.77
N TYR A 139 -10.11 0.54 -12.79
CA TYR A 139 -10.71 0.47 -14.13
C TYR A 139 -10.78 -0.97 -14.62
N GLY A 140 -11.86 -1.35 -15.25
CA GLY A 140 -12.05 -2.63 -15.93
C GLY A 140 -13.52 -2.91 -16.24
N ASP A 141 -13.77 -3.75 -17.22
CA ASP A 141 -15.12 -4.12 -17.71
C ASP A 141 -15.99 -2.89 -18.02
N GLY A 142 -15.37 -1.87 -18.68
CA GLY A 142 -16.03 -0.62 -19.04
C GLY A 142 -16.50 0.23 -17.84
N LYS A 143 -15.95 0.00 -16.65
CA LYS A 143 -16.36 0.67 -15.41
C LYS A 143 -15.19 1.33 -14.70
N ILE A 144 -15.52 2.36 -13.92
CA ILE A 144 -14.64 2.99 -12.93
C ILE A 144 -15.13 2.56 -11.54
N TYR A 145 -14.21 2.09 -10.73
CA TYR A 145 -14.48 1.66 -9.36
C TYR A 145 -13.95 2.68 -8.38
N LEU A 146 -14.80 3.09 -7.46
CA LEU A 146 -14.51 4.05 -6.40
C LEU A 146 -14.78 3.41 -5.04
N GLN A 147 -13.81 3.46 -4.15
CA GLN A 147 -14.04 3.19 -2.74
C GLN A 147 -14.33 4.50 -2.03
N GLN A 148 -15.53 4.65 -1.49
CA GLN A 148 -15.92 5.81 -0.71
C GLN A 148 -15.50 5.66 0.75
N ASN A 149 -15.25 6.78 1.43
CA ASN A 149 -14.85 6.78 2.83
C ASN A 149 -15.94 6.22 3.77
N ASP A 150 -17.22 6.31 3.37
CA ASP A 150 -18.36 5.76 4.10
C ASP A 150 -18.51 4.23 3.99
N GLY A 151 -17.53 3.57 3.42
CA GLY A 151 -17.50 2.11 3.28
C GLY A 151 -18.15 1.57 2.02
N ASN A 152 -18.74 2.40 1.17
CA ASN A 152 -19.36 1.93 -0.08
C ASN A 152 -18.30 1.73 -1.18
N LEU A 153 -18.28 0.54 -1.80
CA LEU A 153 -17.60 0.27 -3.06
C LEU A 153 -18.61 0.49 -4.20
N VAL A 154 -18.27 1.39 -5.12
CA VAL A 154 -19.18 1.84 -6.19
C VAL A 154 -18.56 1.56 -7.55
N ALA A 155 -19.35 1.01 -8.47
CA ALA A 155 -19.00 0.89 -9.88
C ALA A 155 -19.80 1.91 -10.70
N LEU A 156 -19.09 2.71 -11.48
CA LEU A 156 -19.62 3.71 -12.39
C LEU A 156 -19.36 3.27 -13.83
N ASP A 157 -20.33 3.46 -14.72
CA ASP A 157 -20.09 3.31 -16.15
C ASP A 157 -19.03 4.33 -16.62
N ALA A 158 -17.95 3.86 -17.24
CA ALA A 158 -16.82 4.68 -17.58
C ALA A 158 -17.14 5.78 -18.62
N LYS A 159 -18.17 5.58 -19.43
CA LYS A 159 -18.57 6.54 -20.49
C LYS A 159 -19.51 7.62 -19.99
N THR A 160 -20.40 7.26 -19.06
CA THR A 160 -21.52 8.13 -18.65
C THR A 160 -21.46 8.59 -17.19
N GLY A 161 -20.66 7.93 -16.34
CA GLY A 161 -20.63 8.17 -14.90
C GLY A 161 -21.85 7.63 -14.14
N ALA A 162 -22.76 6.94 -14.83
CA ALA A 162 -23.93 6.34 -14.19
C ALA A 162 -23.52 5.23 -13.23
N LYS A 163 -24.12 5.22 -12.03
CA LYS A 163 -23.88 4.17 -11.05
C LYS A 163 -24.47 2.84 -11.53
N VAL A 164 -23.60 1.82 -11.70
CA VAL A 164 -24.00 0.48 -12.15
C VAL A 164 -24.40 -0.36 -10.95
N TRP A 165 -23.55 -0.40 -9.91
CA TRP A 165 -23.82 -1.06 -8.63
C TRP A 165 -23.08 -0.38 -7.49
N SER A 166 -23.51 -0.65 -6.27
CA SER A 166 -22.87 -0.20 -5.04
C SER A 166 -23.10 -1.23 -3.94
N VAL A 167 -22.06 -1.53 -3.16
CA VAL A 167 -22.12 -2.44 -2.02
C VAL A 167 -21.45 -1.83 -0.80
N LEU A 168 -22.01 -2.06 0.38
CA LEU A 168 -21.41 -1.65 1.63
C LEU A 168 -20.35 -2.69 2.03
N VAL A 169 -19.09 -2.25 2.11
CA VAL A 169 -17.93 -3.08 2.47
C VAL A 169 -17.63 -2.99 3.97
N ASN A 170 -17.71 -1.79 4.51
CA ASN A 170 -17.39 -1.45 5.91
C ASN A 170 -18.47 -0.57 6.54
N ASP A 171 -18.60 -0.65 7.87
CA ASP A 171 -19.54 0.18 8.63
C ASP A 171 -18.81 1.28 9.42
N PRO A 172 -18.90 2.55 9.02
CA PRO A 172 -18.27 3.66 9.75
C PRO A 172 -18.76 3.84 11.18
N LYS A 173 -19.94 3.35 11.52
CA LYS A 173 -20.50 3.44 12.89
C LYS A 173 -19.63 2.73 13.93
N VAL A 174 -18.85 1.73 13.50
CA VAL A 174 -17.89 1.03 14.35
C VAL A 174 -16.45 1.46 14.10
N GLY A 175 -16.23 2.52 13.32
CA GLY A 175 -14.90 3.02 12.96
C GLY A 175 -14.28 2.33 11.73
N ALA A 176 -15.02 1.45 11.04
CA ALA A 176 -14.53 0.78 9.85
C ALA A 176 -14.75 1.64 8.61
N THR A 177 -13.66 2.06 7.97
CA THR A 177 -13.66 2.97 6.84
C THR A 177 -12.80 2.44 5.69
N ASN A 178 -12.71 3.21 4.60
CA ASN A 178 -11.88 2.86 3.46
C ASN A 178 -11.15 4.09 2.90
N THR A 179 -9.87 3.90 2.60
CA THR A 179 -9.02 4.92 1.96
C THR A 179 -8.24 4.37 0.77
N ASN A 180 -8.35 3.07 0.50
CA ASN A 180 -7.65 2.40 -0.60
C ASN A 180 -8.21 2.71 -1.98
N ALA A 181 -7.39 2.55 -3.02
CA ALA A 181 -7.87 2.42 -4.38
C ALA A 181 -8.42 1.01 -4.59
N PRO A 182 -9.64 0.82 -5.12
CA PRO A 182 -10.09 -0.48 -5.57
C PRO A 182 -9.17 -0.99 -6.68
N GLN A 183 -8.81 -2.27 -6.65
CA GLN A 183 -7.90 -2.83 -7.65
C GLN A 183 -8.58 -3.94 -8.42
N VAL A 184 -8.72 -3.73 -9.73
CA VAL A 184 -9.33 -4.71 -10.62
C VAL A 184 -8.29 -5.74 -11.03
N ARG A 185 -8.64 -7.02 -10.87
CA ARG A 185 -7.81 -8.15 -11.28
C ARG A 185 -8.72 -9.24 -11.83
N LYS A 186 -8.55 -9.58 -13.11
CA LYS A 186 -9.46 -10.51 -13.82
C LYS A 186 -10.93 -10.08 -13.70
N ASP A 187 -11.76 -10.92 -13.10
CA ASP A 187 -13.18 -10.72 -12.85
C ASP A 187 -13.50 -10.26 -11.42
N LYS A 188 -12.49 -9.78 -10.70
CA LYS A 188 -12.61 -9.34 -9.30
C LYS A 188 -12.23 -7.88 -9.12
N VAL A 189 -12.91 -7.21 -8.19
CA VAL A 189 -12.53 -5.93 -7.61
C VAL A 189 -12.08 -6.17 -6.17
N LEU A 190 -10.82 -5.90 -5.90
CA LEU A 190 -10.24 -6.04 -4.57
C LEU A 190 -10.42 -4.74 -3.79
N THR A 191 -10.79 -4.86 -2.53
CA THR A 191 -10.84 -3.75 -1.57
C THR A 191 -10.52 -4.25 -0.17
N GLY A 192 -10.08 -3.34 0.68
CA GLY A 192 -9.68 -3.64 2.05
C GLY A 192 -10.48 -2.87 3.09
N CYS A 193 -9.80 -2.52 4.19
CA CYS A 193 -10.40 -1.91 5.36
C CYS A 193 -9.37 -1.05 6.09
N SER A 194 -9.83 0.09 6.61
CA SER A 194 -9.12 0.95 7.56
C SER A 194 -9.88 0.99 8.88
N GLY A 195 -9.22 1.36 9.98
CA GLY A 195 -9.86 1.52 11.28
C GLY A 195 -9.20 0.73 12.42
N ALA A 196 -7.91 0.38 12.30
CA ALA A 196 -7.19 -0.29 13.38
C ALA A 196 -7.24 0.51 14.68
N GLU A 197 -7.07 1.83 14.61
CA GLU A 197 -7.11 2.77 15.75
C GLU A 197 -8.51 2.92 16.38
N PHE A 198 -9.51 2.25 15.81
CA PHE A 198 -10.88 2.13 16.33
C PHE A 198 -11.21 0.70 16.78
N GLY A 199 -10.22 -0.19 16.84
CA GLY A 199 -10.42 -1.59 17.21
C GLY A 199 -11.23 -2.38 16.17
N VAL A 200 -11.10 -2.03 14.90
CA VAL A 200 -11.75 -2.75 13.80
C VAL A 200 -10.93 -3.98 13.42
N ARG A 201 -11.59 -5.10 13.22
CA ARG A 201 -11.00 -6.30 12.64
C ARG A 201 -11.04 -6.19 11.12
N CYS A 202 -9.91 -5.89 10.51
CA CYS A 202 -9.81 -5.64 9.07
C CYS A 202 -9.60 -6.90 8.22
N PHE A 203 -9.66 -6.73 6.91
CA PHE A 203 -9.65 -7.82 5.94
C PHE A 203 -9.20 -7.33 4.55
N LEU A 204 -8.85 -8.26 3.66
CA LEU A 204 -8.90 -8.10 2.21
C LEU A 204 -10.14 -8.84 1.68
N ALA A 205 -10.90 -8.22 0.76
CA ALA A 205 -12.06 -8.83 0.13
C ALA A 205 -12.03 -8.67 -1.39
N ALA A 206 -12.61 -9.63 -2.08
CA ALA A 206 -12.83 -9.61 -3.52
C ALA A 206 -14.33 -9.61 -3.82
N TYR A 207 -14.73 -8.73 -4.72
CA TYR A 207 -16.10 -8.61 -5.22
C TYR A 207 -16.12 -8.91 -6.71
N ASN A 208 -17.19 -9.54 -7.19
CA ASN A 208 -17.36 -9.82 -8.60
C ASN A 208 -17.53 -8.52 -9.39
N ILE A 209 -16.75 -8.35 -10.45
CA ILE A 209 -16.72 -7.13 -11.27
C ILE A 209 -18.07 -6.82 -11.91
N LYS A 210 -18.88 -7.86 -12.17
CA LYS A 210 -20.13 -7.77 -12.90
C LYS A 210 -21.24 -7.09 -12.07
N ASP A 211 -21.40 -7.50 -10.80
CA ASP A 211 -22.57 -7.16 -10.00
C ASP A 211 -22.25 -6.71 -8.56
N GLY A 212 -20.99 -6.71 -8.16
CA GLY A 212 -20.56 -6.34 -6.83
C GLY A 212 -20.88 -7.40 -5.75
N SER A 213 -21.27 -8.62 -6.12
CA SER A 213 -21.44 -9.69 -5.14
C SER A 213 -20.10 -10.11 -4.52
N LEU A 214 -20.11 -10.42 -3.22
CA LEU A 214 -18.92 -10.85 -2.50
C LEU A 214 -18.45 -12.21 -3.03
N ALA A 215 -17.20 -12.29 -3.52
CA ALA A 215 -16.57 -13.55 -3.91
C ALA A 215 -15.91 -14.23 -2.71
N TRP A 216 -15.09 -13.49 -1.97
CA TRP A 216 -14.48 -13.94 -0.72
C TRP A 216 -14.05 -12.76 0.16
N LYS A 217 -13.90 -13.02 1.45
CA LYS A 217 -13.39 -12.07 2.45
C LYS A 217 -12.44 -12.80 3.39
N ALA A 218 -11.19 -12.38 3.46
CA ALA A 218 -10.16 -12.95 4.32
C ALA A 218 -9.77 -11.95 5.40
N TYR A 219 -10.08 -12.26 6.66
CA TYR A 219 -9.70 -11.42 7.79
C TYR A 219 -8.19 -11.43 8.02
N SER A 220 -7.68 -10.36 8.60
CA SER A 220 -6.26 -10.23 8.93
C SER A 220 -5.90 -10.86 10.28
N THR A 221 -6.88 -11.07 11.17
CA THR A 221 -6.70 -11.62 12.53
C THR A 221 -7.81 -12.61 12.84
N GLY A 222 -7.62 -13.45 13.89
CA GLY A 222 -8.63 -14.39 14.34
C GLY A 222 -8.44 -15.82 13.82
N PRO A 223 -9.50 -16.66 13.84
CA PRO A 223 -9.39 -18.06 13.44
C PRO A 223 -8.75 -18.26 12.06
N ASP A 224 -7.83 -19.21 11.93
CA ASP A 224 -7.11 -19.49 10.69
C ASP A 224 -8.05 -19.80 9.52
N ALA A 225 -9.24 -20.37 9.79
CA ALA A 225 -10.27 -20.59 8.80
C ALA A 225 -10.86 -19.28 8.24
N GLU A 226 -10.98 -18.23 9.07
CA GLU A 226 -11.49 -16.91 8.64
C GLU A 226 -10.38 -16.03 8.06
N VAL A 227 -9.12 -16.29 8.43
CA VAL A 227 -7.94 -15.76 7.73
C VAL A 227 -7.74 -16.46 6.39
N MET A 228 -8.44 -17.57 6.14
CA MET A 228 -8.41 -18.38 4.92
C MET A 228 -7.00 -18.92 4.62
N LEU A 229 -6.34 -19.50 5.63
CA LEU A 229 -5.07 -20.18 5.44
C LEU A 229 -5.29 -21.52 4.71
N GLY A 230 -4.50 -21.79 3.67
CA GLY A 230 -4.54 -23.06 2.95
C GLY A 230 -3.97 -24.21 3.79
N SER A 231 -4.34 -25.44 3.44
CA SER A 231 -3.77 -26.65 4.07
C SER A 231 -2.26 -26.78 3.85
N ASP A 232 -1.76 -26.14 2.81
CA ASP A 232 -0.34 -26.07 2.41
C ASP A 232 0.31 -24.73 2.81
N PHE A 233 -0.36 -23.91 3.62
CA PHE A 233 0.13 -22.59 4.02
C PHE A 233 1.53 -22.69 4.65
N ASN A 234 2.45 -21.90 4.11
CA ASN A 234 3.86 -21.89 4.50
C ASN A 234 4.59 -23.25 4.42
N SER A 235 4.12 -24.19 3.59
CA SER A 235 4.74 -25.51 3.46
C SER A 235 6.21 -25.46 3.05
N ALA A 236 6.60 -24.45 2.25
CA ALA A 236 7.99 -24.21 1.88
C ALA A 236 8.82 -23.53 2.99
N ASN A 237 8.17 -22.85 3.93
CA ASN A 237 8.82 -22.09 5.02
C ASN A 237 8.07 -22.30 6.35
N PRO A 238 8.06 -23.51 6.90
CA PRO A 238 7.25 -23.82 8.07
C PRO A 238 7.69 -23.03 9.32
N ALA A 239 8.90 -22.50 9.33
CA ALA A 239 9.39 -21.65 10.42
C ALA A 239 8.62 -20.33 10.57
N TYR A 240 7.95 -19.83 9.51
CA TYR A 240 7.10 -18.63 9.60
C TYR A 240 5.83 -18.85 10.45
N ASN A 241 5.47 -20.09 10.69
CA ASN A 241 4.37 -20.46 11.58
C ASN A 241 4.79 -20.53 13.05
N ALA A 242 6.07 -20.30 13.34
CA ALA A 242 6.57 -20.34 14.68
C ALA A 242 5.90 -19.29 15.59
N LEU A 243 5.62 -19.70 16.82
CA LEU A 243 5.10 -18.80 17.86
C LEU A 243 6.28 -18.08 18.49
N SER A 244 6.37 -16.76 18.36
CA SER A 244 7.18 -15.99 19.28
C SER A 244 6.38 -15.77 20.57
N VAL A 245 7.00 -16.04 21.70
CA VAL A 245 6.42 -15.74 23.00
C VAL A 245 7.03 -14.44 23.49
N TYR A 246 6.23 -13.40 23.57
CA TYR A 246 6.55 -12.25 24.39
C TYR A 246 6.51 -12.73 25.85
N ALA A 247 7.67 -13.07 26.37
CA ALA A 247 7.81 -13.35 27.78
C ALA A 247 8.33 -12.09 28.46
N ASP A 248 7.58 -11.57 29.40
CA ASP A 248 8.17 -10.72 30.43
C ASP A 248 9.15 -11.54 31.25
N VAL A 249 10.39 -11.58 30.80
CA VAL A 249 11.47 -12.36 31.45
C VAL A 249 11.93 -11.71 32.76
N ASN A 250 11.49 -10.48 33.04
CA ASN A 250 11.95 -9.67 34.16
C ASN A 250 10.91 -9.48 35.27
N GLY A 251 9.82 -10.26 35.26
CA GLY A 251 8.86 -10.27 36.37
C GLY A 251 8.10 -8.96 36.58
N GLY A 252 7.63 -8.35 35.53
CA GLY A 252 6.86 -7.10 35.57
C GLY A 252 7.71 -5.84 35.71
N ASN A 253 8.99 -5.91 35.41
CA ASN A 253 9.85 -4.75 35.47
C ASN A 253 9.78 -4.00 34.13
N LYS A 254 9.33 -2.77 34.19
CA LYS A 254 8.91 -1.87 33.10
C LYS A 254 10.04 -1.35 32.21
N GLN A 255 11.25 -1.87 32.35
CA GLN A 255 12.39 -1.52 31.51
C GLN A 255 12.90 -2.72 30.72
N GLY A 256 12.59 -2.75 29.44
CA GLY A 256 13.17 -3.69 28.51
C GLY A 256 12.66 -5.11 28.68
N GLY A 257 11.37 -5.35 28.50
CA GLY A 257 10.85 -6.69 28.30
C GLY A 257 11.67 -7.40 27.23
N SER A 258 12.30 -8.53 27.54
CA SER A 258 13.06 -9.25 26.55
C SER A 258 12.11 -10.08 25.70
N PHE A 259 12.06 -9.77 24.42
CA PHE A 259 11.43 -10.60 23.41
C PHE A 259 12.24 -11.90 23.31
N LYS A 260 11.66 -13.00 23.72
CA LYS A 260 12.26 -14.30 23.50
C LYS A 260 11.53 -15.01 22.37
N ALA A 261 12.16 -15.07 21.20
CA ALA A 261 11.75 -16.06 20.21
C ALA A 261 11.97 -17.45 20.83
N LEU A 262 10.95 -18.30 20.83
CA LEU A 262 11.13 -19.70 21.21
C LEU A 262 12.16 -20.34 20.29
N PRO A 263 13.09 -21.16 20.80
CA PRO A 263 13.95 -21.98 19.96
C PRO A 263 13.10 -22.78 18.98
N LEU A 264 13.58 -22.98 17.76
CA LEU A 264 12.88 -23.80 16.75
C LEU A 264 12.47 -25.18 17.29
N SER A 265 13.23 -25.74 18.23
CA SER A 265 12.91 -27.01 18.90
C SER A 265 11.69 -26.95 19.84
N GLU A 266 11.35 -25.77 20.35
CA GLU A 266 10.19 -25.54 21.22
C GLU A 266 8.97 -25.03 20.45
N MET A 267 9.16 -24.69 19.15
CA MET A 267 8.10 -24.24 18.27
C MET A 267 7.30 -25.45 17.78
N LYS A 268 6.04 -25.50 18.09
CA LYS A 268 5.15 -26.54 17.59
C LYS A 268 4.75 -26.19 16.14
N ILE A 269 5.66 -26.48 15.23
CA ILE A 269 5.45 -26.31 13.79
C ILE A 269 4.26 -27.21 13.38
N GLY A 270 3.26 -26.61 12.71
CA GLY A 270 2.07 -27.31 12.26
C GLY A 270 0.92 -27.41 13.27
N GLU A 271 0.99 -26.74 14.41
CA GLU A 271 -0.22 -26.56 15.24
C GLU A 271 -1.26 -25.75 14.49
N LYS A 272 -2.49 -26.25 14.50
CA LYS A 272 -3.66 -25.56 13.97
C LYS A 272 -4.00 -24.36 14.87
N GLU A 273 -4.64 -23.33 14.28
CA GLU A 273 -5.13 -22.15 15.00
C GLU A 273 -4.04 -21.18 15.50
N LEU A 274 -3.16 -20.76 14.59
CA LEU A 274 -2.14 -19.75 14.90
C LEU A 274 -2.74 -18.37 15.13
N GLY A 275 -3.78 -18.04 14.39
CA GLY A 275 -4.40 -16.72 14.43
C GLY A 275 -4.97 -16.36 15.80
N THR A 276 -5.70 -17.25 16.45
CA THR A 276 -6.26 -16.99 17.80
C THR A 276 -5.27 -17.25 18.93
N ARG A 277 -4.41 -18.27 18.78
CA ARG A 277 -3.47 -18.69 19.82
C ARG A 277 -2.32 -17.73 20.07
N THR A 278 -2.06 -16.83 19.14
CA THR A 278 -1.00 -15.81 19.28
C THR A 278 -1.50 -14.52 19.94
N TRP A 279 -2.76 -14.48 20.34
CA TRP A 279 -3.35 -13.45 21.19
C TRP A 279 -3.45 -14.02 22.61
N LEU A 280 -2.37 -13.85 23.39
CA LEU A 280 -2.22 -14.46 24.70
C LEU A 280 -3.04 -13.71 25.76
N LYS A 281 -3.35 -14.38 26.86
CA LYS A 281 -4.02 -13.76 28.02
C LYS A 281 -2.99 -13.25 29.04
N PRO A 282 -3.28 -12.18 29.78
CA PRO A 282 -4.51 -11.38 29.75
C PRO A 282 -4.58 -10.44 28.55
N GLN A 283 -5.78 -10.11 28.12
CA GLN A 283 -6.06 -9.12 27.07
C GLN A 283 -6.99 -8.04 27.64
N ALA A 284 -6.88 -6.79 27.14
CA ALA A 284 -7.74 -5.69 27.56
C ALA A 284 -9.23 -5.95 27.25
N VAL A 285 -9.51 -6.69 26.19
CA VAL A 285 -10.85 -7.13 25.79
C VAL A 285 -10.85 -8.64 25.57
N LYS A 286 -11.97 -9.27 25.87
CA LYS A 286 -12.13 -10.71 25.59
C LYS A 286 -11.95 -10.96 24.10
N ASP A 287 -11.19 -12.00 23.74
CA ASP A 287 -10.91 -12.37 22.36
C ASP A 287 -10.40 -11.16 21.54
N GLY A 288 -9.31 -10.53 22.02
CA GLY A 288 -8.75 -9.28 21.49
C GLY A 288 -8.50 -9.27 19.99
N TRP A 289 -8.32 -10.45 19.37
CA TRP A 289 -8.22 -10.58 17.91
C TRP A 289 -9.47 -10.08 17.16
N GLN A 290 -10.65 -10.05 17.80
CA GLN A 290 -11.86 -9.46 17.21
C GLN A 290 -11.77 -7.94 17.05
N HIS A 291 -10.82 -7.32 17.73
CA HIS A 291 -10.50 -5.90 17.65
C HIS A 291 -9.06 -5.69 17.19
N GLY A 292 -8.51 -6.69 16.50
CA GLY A 292 -7.08 -6.85 16.27
C GLY A 292 -6.51 -6.06 15.08
N GLY A 293 -7.21 -5.07 14.56
CA GLY A 293 -6.68 -4.24 13.47
C GLY A 293 -6.37 -5.05 12.21
N GLY A 294 -5.09 -5.03 11.82
CA GLY A 294 -4.64 -5.67 10.57
C GLY A 294 -5.24 -4.99 9.35
N SER A 295 -5.23 -3.65 9.33
CA SER A 295 -5.79 -2.85 8.24
C SER A 295 -5.16 -3.20 6.88
N VAL A 296 -5.93 -3.04 5.79
CA VAL A 296 -5.51 -3.37 4.43
C VAL A 296 -5.93 -2.23 3.51
N TRP A 297 -5.02 -1.27 3.27
CA TRP A 297 -5.33 -0.08 2.49
C TRP A 297 -4.19 0.35 1.54
N GLY A 298 -3.18 -0.54 1.33
CA GLY A 298 -2.03 -0.30 0.46
C GLY A 298 -2.28 -0.58 -1.02
N TRP A 299 -1.24 -1.04 -1.71
CA TRP A 299 -1.21 -1.31 -3.14
C TRP A 299 -0.82 -2.77 -3.37
N TRP A 300 -1.66 -3.53 -4.09
CA TRP A 300 -1.59 -5.00 -4.15
C TRP A 300 -1.27 -5.47 -5.57
N PRO A 301 -0.04 -5.96 -5.82
CA PRO A 301 0.29 -6.54 -7.12
C PRO A 301 -0.38 -7.89 -7.30
N TYR A 302 -0.51 -8.25 -8.56
CA TYR A 302 -1.06 -9.53 -8.99
C TYR A 302 -0.13 -10.18 -10.01
N ASP A 303 0.24 -11.43 -9.79
CA ASP A 303 0.94 -12.26 -10.77
C ASP A 303 -0.05 -13.19 -11.47
N ALA A 304 -0.39 -12.86 -12.72
CA ALA A 304 -1.31 -13.65 -13.52
C ALA A 304 -0.80 -15.06 -13.83
N ARG A 305 0.51 -15.31 -13.76
CA ARG A 305 1.13 -16.62 -14.02
C ARG A 305 0.88 -17.61 -12.88
N THR A 306 0.80 -17.12 -11.66
CA THR A 306 0.57 -17.93 -10.45
C THR A 306 -0.82 -17.73 -9.87
N ASN A 307 -1.59 -16.76 -10.38
CA ASN A 307 -2.88 -16.33 -9.88
C ASN A 307 -2.83 -15.79 -8.43
N LEU A 308 -1.70 -15.22 -8.02
CA LEU A 308 -1.51 -14.73 -6.65
C LEU A 308 -1.58 -13.22 -6.56
N VAL A 309 -2.27 -12.73 -5.53
CA VAL A 309 -2.28 -11.35 -5.06
C VAL A 309 -1.39 -11.26 -3.82
N TYR A 310 -0.58 -10.20 -3.74
CA TYR A 310 0.32 -9.95 -2.62
C TYR A 310 -0.07 -8.68 -1.89
N TYR A 311 -0.14 -8.72 -0.57
CA TYR A 311 -0.52 -7.55 0.23
C TYR A 311 -0.01 -7.66 1.66
N GLY A 312 0.11 -6.50 2.31
CA GLY A 312 0.46 -6.42 3.72
C GLY A 312 -0.74 -6.12 4.60
N THR A 313 -0.66 -6.49 5.86
CA THR A 313 -1.63 -6.16 6.90
C THR A 313 -1.01 -5.20 7.91
N GLY A 314 -1.81 -4.27 8.43
CA GLY A 314 -1.40 -3.23 9.35
C GLY A 314 -1.24 -3.70 10.79
N ASN A 315 -1.14 -2.72 11.68
CA ASN A 315 -0.89 -2.90 13.11
C ASN A 315 -1.99 -3.74 13.82
N PRO A 316 -1.68 -4.31 15.01
CA PRO A 316 -2.63 -5.12 15.75
C PRO A 316 -3.64 -4.30 16.58
N SER A 317 -4.05 -3.13 16.10
CA SER A 317 -4.99 -2.20 16.77
C SER A 317 -4.34 -1.39 17.89
N VAL A 318 -4.86 -1.41 19.12
CA VAL A 318 -4.37 -0.55 20.20
C VAL A 318 -2.85 -0.55 20.31
N TRP A 319 -2.28 0.65 20.40
CA TRP A 319 -0.83 0.86 20.36
C TRP A 319 -0.12 0.51 21.68
N ASN A 320 -0.88 0.27 22.76
CA ASN A 320 -0.33 -0.27 23.98
C ASN A 320 -0.13 -1.78 23.85
N PRO A 321 1.13 -2.29 23.77
CA PRO A 321 1.39 -3.71 23.54
C PRO A 321 1.03 -4.59 24.73
N ASP A 322 1.04 -4.05 25.95
CA ASP A 322 0.81 -4.84 27.17
C ASP A 322 -0.64 -5.36 27.29
N VAL A 323 -1.57 -4.71 26.58
CA VAL A 323 -2.99 -5.12 26.60
C VAL A 323 -3.34 -6.19 25.57
N ARG A 324 -2.38 -6.58 24.73
CA ARG A 324 -2.52 -7.60 23.68
C ARG A 324 -1.29 -8.50 23.57
N PRO A 325 -0.90 -9.20 24.64
CA PRO A 325 0.32 -10.02 24.64
C PRO A 325 0.28 -11.12 23.58
N GLY A 326 1.45 -11.54 23.11
CA GLY A 326 1.66 -12.53 22.07
C GLY A 326 2.00 -11.90 20.70
N ASP A 327 2.21 -12.73 19.67
CA ASP A 327 2.60 -12.29 18.33
C ASP A 327 1.55 -11.46 17.61
N ASN A 328 0.29 -11.59 18.00
CA ASN A 328 -0.85 -10.94 17.35
C ASN A 328 -0.96 -11.27 15.85
N LYS A 329 -0.83 -12.56 15.49
CA LYS A 329 -0.99 -13.00 14.09
C LYS A 329 -2.44 -12.79 13.63
N TRP A 330 -2.65 -12.41 12.40
CA TRP A 330 -1.69 -12.16 11.33
C TRP A 330 -1.65 -10.66 11.01
N SER A 331 -1.56 -9.80 12.00
CA SER A 331 -1.17 -8.40 11.81
C SER A 331 0.28 -8.32 11.33
N MET A 332 0.69 -7.21 10.72
CA MET A 332 2.07 -6.96 10.30
C MET A 332 2.63 -8.02 9.34
N THR A 333 1.78 -8.60 8.50
CA THR A 333 2.09 -9.77 7.66
C THR A 333 1.96 -9.45 6.20
N VAL A 334 2.95 -9.83 5.38
CA VAL A 334 2.78 -9.91 3.93
C VAL A 334 2.25 -11.29 3.58
N PHE A 335 1.14 -11.32 2.83
CA PHE A 335 0.50 -12.53 2.31
C PHE A 335 0.65 -12.63 0.79
N ALA A 336 0.73 -13.88 0.30
CA ALA A 336 0.41 -14.25 -1.07
C ALA A 336 -0.85 -15.13 -1.06
N ARG A 337 -1.86 -14.69 -1.80
CA ARG A 337 -3.20 -15.26 -1.74
C ARG A 337 -3.74 -15.54 -3.14
N ASP A 338 -4.35 -16.69 -3.34
CA ASP A 338 -5.00 -17.02 -4.59
C ASP A 338 -6.17 -16.08 -4.86
N LEU A 339 -6.21 -15.47 -6.05
CA LEU A 339 -7.20 -14.45 -6.42
C LEU A 339 -8.62 -15.02 -6.50
N ASP A 340 -8.76 -16.24 -7.00
CA ASP A 340 -10.09 -16.82 -7.28
C ASP A 340 -10.74 -17.34 -5.99
N THR A 341 -9.95 -17.94 -5.11
CA THR A 341 -10.43 -18.61 -3.89
C THR A 341 -10.27 -17.78 -2.62
N GLY A 342 -9.36 -16.82 -2.61
CA GLY A 342 -8.98 -16.08 -1.40
C GLY A 342 -8.07 -16.87 -0.45
N ILE A 343 -7.62 -18.08 -0.79
CA ILE A 343 -6.81 -18.93 0.09
C ILE A 343 -5.35 -18.45 0.09
N ALA A 344 -4.80 -18.22 1.28
CA ALA A 344 -3.39 -17.84 1.44
C ALA A 344 -2.47 -19.04 1.21
N LYS A 345 -1.43 -18.84 0.40
CA LYS A 345 -0.39 -19.82 0.10
C LYS A 345 0.82 -19.68 1.00
N TRP A 346 1.23 -18.44 1.26
CA TRP A 346 2.27 -18.13 2.23
C TRP A 346 2.03 -16.75 2.86
N GLY A 347 2.62 -16.54 4.02
CA GLY A 347 2.64 -15.27 4.71
C GLY A 347 3.78 -15.20 5.70
N MET A 348 4.38 -14.03 5.85
CA MET A 348 5.43 -13.77 6.83
C MET A 348 5.10 -12.54 7.65
N GLN A 349 5.04 -12.71 8.97
CA GLN A 349 4.88 -11.59 9.91
C GLN A 349 6.22 -10.87 10.09
N MET A 350 6.27 -9.60 9.73
CA MET A 350 7.52 -8.82 9.72
C MET A 350 7.83 -8.22 11.09
N THR A 351 6.79 -7.85 11.85
CA THR A 351 6.93 -7.28 13.19
C THR A 351 5.99 -8.01 14.16
N PRO A 352 6.36 -9.23 14.65
CA PRO A 352 5.59 -9.93 15.68
C PRO A 352 5.46 -9.06 16.92
N HIS A 353 4.29 -9.03 17.56
CA HIS A 353 4.01 -8.18 18.73
C HIS A 353 4.47 -6.74 18.49
N ASP A 354 3.87 -6.08 17.52
CA ASP A 354 4.21 -4.69 17.20
C ASP A 354 4.01 -3.79 18.42
N GLU A 355 5.02 -2.99 18.73
CA GLU A 355 5.09 -2.11 19.90
C GLU A 355 5.12 -0.63 19.51
N TRP A 356 5.02 -0.29 18.18
CA TRP A 356 5.38 1.03 17.67
C TRP A 356 4.44 1.57 16.60
N ASP A 357 3.40 0.83 16.23
CA ASP A 357 2.53 1.13 15.08
C ASP A 357 3.29 1.06 13.73
N TYR A 358 4.05 -0.01 13.53
CA TYR A 358 4.77 -0.21 12.27
C TYR A 358 3.93 -1.00 11.26
N ASP A 359 2.89 -0.39 10.74
CA ASP A 359 2.00 -0.99 9.75
C ASP A 359 2.71 -1.71 8.60
N GLY A 360 2.37 -2.96 8.35
CA GLY A 360 2.89 -3.76 7.24
C GLY A 360 2.16 -3.57 5.91
N ILE A 361 1.41 -2.49 5.73
CA ILE A 361 0.45 -2.29 4.61
C ILE A 361 1.07 -1.69 3.35
N ASN A 362 2.29 -1.24 3.39
CA ASN A 362 2.95 -0.60 2.26
C ASN A 362 2.86 -1.48 1.00
N GLU A 363 3.08 -0.92 -0.16
CA GLU A 363 2.99 -1.69 -1.40
C GLU A 363 3.97 -2.85 -1.44
N VAL A 364 3.53 -3.92 -2.08
CA VAL A 364 4.43 -4.96 -2.60
C VAL A 364 4.70 -4.65 -4.07
N ILE A 365 5.93 -4.81 -4.51
CA ILE A 365 6.34 -4.69 -5.92
C ILE A 365 6.82 -6.06 -6.40
N LEU A 366 6.29 -6.52 -7.51
CA LEU A 366 6.79 -7.73 -8.16
C LEU A 366 7.82 -7.36 -9.25
N PHE A 367 8.88 -8.14 -9.34
CA PHE A 367 9.86 -8.00 -10.41
C PHE A 367 10.46 -9.34 -10.81
N ASP A 368 10.82 -9.47 -12.08
CA ASP A 368 11.43 -10.68 -12.62
C ASP A 368 12.95 -10.53 -12.69
N LYS A 369 13.68 -11.57 -12.27
CA LYS A 369 15.12 -11.68 -12.40
C LYS A 369 15.56 -13.13 -12.50
N GLY A 370 16.37 -13.47 -13.51
CA GLY A 370 16.89 -14.82 -13.69
C GLY A 370 15.80 -15.90 -13.85
N GLY A 371 14.71 -15.58 -14.52
CA GLY A 371 13.58 -16.51 -14.74
C GLY A 371 12.70 -16.77 -13.52
N LYS A 372 12.88 -16.01 -12.44
CA LYS A 372 12.05 -16.08 -11.22
C LYS A 372 11.41 -14.73 -10.95
N THR A 373 10.24 -14.75 -10.30
CA THR A 373 9.57 -13.56 -9.79
C THR A 373 9.88 -13.40 -8.31
N TYR A 374 10.17 -12.18 -7.93
CA TYR A 374 10.41 -11.77 -6.55
C TYR A 374 9.37 -10.76 -6.12
N ALA A 375 9.02 -10.80 -4.84
CA ALA A 375 8.19 -9.80 -4.17
C ALA A 375 9.09 -8.94 -3.29
N TRP A 376 9.03 -7.63 -3.48
CA TRP A 376 9.75 -6.66 -2.67
C TRP A 376 8.79 -5.79 -1.88
N HIS A 377 9.16 -5.47 -0.64
CA HIS A 377 8.36 -4.65 0.25
C HIS A 377 9.27 -3.83 1.17
N HIS A 378 9.02 -2.52 1.24
CA HIS A 378 9.63 -1.64 2.22
C HIS A 378 8.61 -1.36 3.32
N ASP A 379 8.84 -1.95 4.47
CA ASP A 379 7.93 -1.87 5.60
C ASP A 379 8.12 -0.58 6.41
N ARG A 380 7.05 -0.16 7.09
CA ARG A 380 7.10 0.99 8.00
C ARG A 380 8.15 0.81 9.08
N ASN A 381 8.41 -0.42 9.50
CA ASN A 381 9.43 -0.80 10.49
C ASN A 381 10.88 -0.46 10.12
N GLY A 382 11.13 -0.02 8.90
CA GLY A 382 12.44 0.43 8.43
C GLY A 382 13.32 -0.66 7.81
N PHE A 383 12.77 -1.84 7.58
CA PHE A 383 13.42 -2.88 6.79
C PHE A 383 12.79 -2.98 5.40
N ALA A 384 13.60 -3.25 4.40
CA ALA A 384 13.15 -3.73 3.12
C ALA A 384 13.33 -5.24 3.03
N TYR A 385 12.33 -5.91 2.51
CA TYR A 385 12.25 -7.36 2.40
C TYR A 385 12.14 -7.79 0.96
N THR A 386 12.76 -8.93 0.63
CA THR A 386 12.65 -9.56 -0.70
C THR A 386 12.40 -11.04 -0.55
N TRP A 387 11.31 -11.53 -1.12
CA TRP A 387 10.94 -12.94 -1.13
C TRP A 387 10.93 -13.51 -2.55
N ASN A 388 11.15 -14.81 -2.66
CA ASN A 388 10.69 -15.54 -3.83
C ASN A 388 9.15 -15.49 -3.84
N ALA A 389 8.56 -14.87 -4.85
CA ALA A 389 7.12 -14.64 -4.90
C ALA A 389 6.28 -15.92 -4.91
N ALA A 390 6.80 -16.99 -5.53
CA ALA A 390 6.08 -18.24 -5.65
C ALA A 390 5.87 -18.99 -4.32
N ASN A 391 6.83 -18.89 -3.39
CA ASN A 391 6.83 -19.72 -2.18
C ASN A 391 7.15 -18.98 -0.87
N GLY A 392 7.37 -17.67 -0.92
CA GLY A 392 7.63 -16.86 0.27
C GLY A 392 9.02 -17.03 0.91
N THR A 393 9.97 -17.70 0.24
CA THR A 393 11.34 -17.80 0.79
C THR A 393 11.98 -16.42 0.85
N LEU A 394 12.35 -15.99 2.06
CA LEU A 394 13.01 -14.71 2.31
C LEU A 394 14.45 -14.74 1.76
N ILE A 395 14.73 -13.81 0.85
CA ILE A 395 16.04 -13.69 0.17
C ILE A 395 16.91 -12.66 0.86
N ALA A 396 16.32 -11.52 1.24
CA ALA A 396 16.99 -10.42 1.90
C ALA A 396 16.05 -9.65 2.82
N ALA A 397 16.58 -9.16 3.92
CA ALA A 397 15.91 -8.24 4.83
C ALA A 397 16.97 -7.31 5.41
N GLU A 398 16.94 -6.03 5.03
CA GLU A 398 17.98 -5.06 5.40
C GLU A 398 17.36 -3.74 5.85
N LYS A 399 18.02 -3.07 6.79
CA LYS A 399 17.67 -1.70 7.17
C LYS A 399 17.83 -0.75 5.99
N VAL A 400 16.78 -0.01 5.67
CA VAL A 400 16.84 1.00 4.60
C VAL A 400 17.71 2.20 4.98
N HIS A 401 17.87 2.43 6.28
CA HIS A 401 18.76 3.48 6.79
C HIS A 401 19.37 3.07 8.14
N PRO A 402 20.63 3.43 8.41
CA PRO A 402 21.34 3.03 9.64
C PRO A 402 20.71 3.50 10.95
N PHE A 403 19.86 4.56 10.93
CA PHE A 403 19.24 5.08 12.14
C PHE A 403 18.16 4.16 12.74
N VAL A 404 17.65 3.17 12.00
CA VAL A 404 16.70 2.18 12.49
C VAL A 404 17.29 1.41 13.66
N ASN A 405 16.67 1.51 14.85
CA ASN A 405 17.28 1.04 16.09
C ASN A 405 16.40 0.11 16.96
N TRP A 406 15.19 -0.23 16.50
CA TRP A 406 14.30 -1.13 17.26
C TRP A 406 14.71 -2.61 17.16
N ALA A 407 15.42 -2.98 16.10
CA ALA A 407 15.96 -4.32 15.87
C ALA A 407 17.36 -4.24 15.26
N SER A 408 18.21 -5.24 15.53
CA SER A 408 19.56 -5.31 14.96
C SER A 408 19.58 -5.89 13.55
N GLY A 409 18.63 -6.78 13.22
CA GLY A 409 18.49 -7.45 11.92
C GLY A 409 17.31 -8.40 11.93
N VAL A 410 17.14 -9.16 10.85
CA VAL A 410 16.08 -10.18 10.68
C VAL A 410 16.73 -11.52 10.36
N ASP A 411 16.30 -12.57 11.04
CA ASP A 411 16.72 -13.94 10.71
C ASP A 411 16.06 -14.38 9.40
N LEU A 412 16.86 -14.68 8.38
CA LEU A 412 16.35 -15.02 7.05
C LEU A 412 15.62 -16.37 6.97
N LYS A 413 15.81 -17.26 7.95
CA LYS A 413 15.13 -18.55 7.97
C LYS A 413 13.74 -18.46 8.59
N THR A 414 13.61 -17.66 9.63
CA THR A 414 12.39 -17.54 10.43
C THR A 414 11.57 -16.28 10.12
N GLY A 415 12.19 -15.25 9.49
CA GLY A 415 11.61 -13.93 9.31
C GLY A 415 11.53 -13.11 10.61
N VAL A 416 12.03 -13.64 11.74
CA VAL A 416 11.92 -13.00 13.05
C VAL A 416 12.97 -11.90 13.21
N PRO A 417 12.57 -10.67 13.58
CA PRO A 417 13.50 -9.59 13.88
C PRO A 417 14.17 -9.80 15.25
N ALA A 418 15.47 -9.50 15.33
CA ALA A 418 16.22 -9.46 16.58
C ALA A 418 15.99 -8.12 17.27
N LYS A 419 14.89 -8.00 18.02
CA LYS A 419 14.48 -6.77 18.70
C LYS A 419 15.51 -6.33 19.74
N LEU A 420 15.63 -5.01 19.92
CA LEU A 420 16.52 -4.38 20.89
C LEU A 420 15.71 -3.83 22.06
N ALA A 421 16.01 -4.30 23.28
CA ALA A 421 15.28 -3.94 24.49
C ALA A 421 15.21 -2.42 24.76
N ALA A 422 16.20 -1.65 24.31
CA ALA A 422 16.21 -0.21 24.47
C ALA A 422 15.08 0.53 23.72
N ALA A 423 14.49 -0.10 22.70
CA ALA A 423 13.38 0.46 21.94
C ALA A 423 12.02 -0.12 22.35
N SER A 424 11.97 -1.10 23.24
CA SER A 424 10.71 -1.70 23.72
C SER A 424 9.83 -0.68 24.44
N THR A 425 8.53 -0.80 24.24
CA THR A 425 7.51 0.07 24.85
C THR A 425 6.65 -0.72 25.81
N HIS A 426 6.26 -0.11 26.92
CA HIS A 426 5.42 -0.69 27.96
C HIS A 426 4.50 0.37 28.53
N GLN A 427 3.37 -0.04 29.09
CA GLN A 427 2.45 0.89 29.74
C GLN A 427 3.18 1.73 30.82
N ASP A 428 2.90 3.03 30.79
CA ASP A 428 3.45 4.03 31.71
C ASP A 428 5.00 4.12 31.67
N TYR A 429 5.61 3.66 30.57
CA TYR A 429 7.03 3.80 30.30
C TYR A 429 7.29 4.61 29.04
N ASN A 430 8.02 5.69 29.21
CA ASN A 430 8.35 6.62 28.12
C ASN A 430 9.63 6.15 27.41
N ALA A 431 9.48 5.36 26.33
CA ALA A 431 10.57 4.93 25.48
C ALA A 431 11.11 6.08 24.65
N LYS A 432 12.39 6.44 24.85
CA LYS A 432 13.02 7.58 24.19
C LYS A 432 13.92 7.15 23.05
N GLY A 433 13.92 7.94 21.98
CA GLY A 433 14.87 7.76 20.88
C GLY A 433 14.59 6.55 19.99
N VAL A 434 13.33 6.13 19.88
CA VAL A 434 12.93 5.02 19.02
C VAL A 434 12.92 5.49 17.56
N CYS A 435 13.62 4.78 16.70
CA CYS A 435 13.72 5.07 15.28
C CYS A 435 13.43 3.82 14.43
N PRO A 436 12.54 3.94 13.44
CA PRO A 436 11.78 5.14 13.05
C PRO A 436 10.67 5.48 14.05
N ALA A 437 10.04 6.64 13.86
CA ALA A 437 8.78 6.98 14.51
C ALA A 437 7.63 6.10 13.97
N ALA A 438 6.44 6.21 14.53
CA ALA A 438 5.24 5.52 14.05
C ALA A 438 4.90 5.82 12.57
N LEU A 439 5.33 6.98 12.02
CA LEU A 439 5.30 7.24 10.57
C LEU A 439 6.13 6.23 9.74
N GLY A 440 6.98 5.45 10.40
CA GLY A 440 7.91 4.55 9.73
C GLY A 440 9.00 5.25 8.92
N THR A 441 9.88 4.47 8.31
CA THR A 441 10.80 4.99 7.27
C THR A 441 10.09 5.22 5.94
N LYS A 442 8.88 4.70 5.78
CA LYS A 442 7.97 4.85 4.67
C LYS A 442 6.55 4.54 5.14
N ASP A 443 5.55 5.17 4.57
CA ASP A 443 4.14 4.92 4.82
C ASP A 443 3.42 4.65 3.47
N GLN A 444 2.29 5.31 3.21
CA GLN A 444 1.46 5.11 2.03
C GLN A 444 2.17 5.43 0.69
N GLN A 445 3.14 6.31 0.69
CA GLN A 445 3.83 6.77 -0.52
C GLN A 445 4.58 5.62 -1.21
N PRO A 446 4.14 5.17 -2.40
CA PRO A 446 4.70 3.95 -2.98
C PRO A 446 6.01 4.19 -3.73
N ALA A 447 6.90 3.20 -3.64
CA ALA A 447 8.13 3.11 -4.42
C ALA A 447 7.84 2.75 -5.90
N ALA A 448 8.86 2.83 -6.74
CA ALA A 448 8.82 2.38 -8.13
C ALA A 448 10.01 1.46 -8.45
N TYR A 449 9.83 0.54 -9.39
CA TYR A 449 10.89 -0.32 -9.90
C TYR A 449 11.17 0.01 -11.38
N SER A 450 12.43 0.03 -11.77
CA SER A 450 12.81 0.15 -13.17
C SER A 450 13.42 -1.14 -13.69
N PRO A 451 12.81 -1.83 -14.65
CA PRO A 451 13.40 -3.01 -15.28
C PRO A 451 14.69 -2.70 -16.06
N LYS A 452 14.92 -1.43 -16.41
CA LYS A 452 16.14 -1.00 -17.10
C LYS A 452 17.37 -0.91 -16.20
N THR A 453 17.19 -0.45 -14.97
CA THR A 453 18.28 -0.33 -14.00
C THR A 453 18.32 -1.51 -13.05
N GLY A 454 17.21 -2.25 -12.91
CA GLY A 454 17.04 -3.30 -11.91
C GLY A 454 16.96 -2.75 -10.47
N LEU A 455 16.67 -1.46 -10.30
CA LEU A 455 16.62 -0.79 -9.00
C LEU A 455 15.20 -0.41 -8.58
N ILE A 456 15.00 -0.37 -7.28
CA ILE A 456 13.85 0.22 -6.61
C ILE A 456 14.18 1.67 -6.24
N TYR A 457 13.19 2.55 -6.39
CA TYR A 457 13.26 3.97 -6.03
C TYR A 457 12.19 4.26 -5.00
N THR A 458 12.59 4.60 -3.78
CA THR A 458 11.69 4.69 -2.64
C THR A 458 11.76 6.06 -1.95
N PRO A 459 10.60 6.69 -1.71
CA PRO A 459 10.51 7.85 -0.83
C PRO A 459 10.69 7.42 0.62
N LEU A 460 11.30 8.27 1.44
CA LEU A 460 11.71 7.96 2.81
C LEU A 460 11.28 9.02 3.81
N ASN A 461 10.96 8.55 5.02
CA ASN A 461 10.81 9.35 6.22
C ASN A 461 12.02 9.13 7.15
N HIS A 462 12.55 10.19 7.71
CA HIS A 462 13.65 10.15 8.67
C HIS A 462 13.24 10.85 9.98
N VAL A 463 12.31 10.25 10.68
CA VAL A 463 11.73 10.77 11.91
C VAL A 463 11.83 9.69 12.98
N CYS A 464 12.23 10.09 14.17
CA CYS A 464 12.26 9.26 15.38
C CYS A 464 11.21 9.74 16.37
N MET A 465 11.00 9.00 17.46
CA MET A 465 9.98 9.33 18.45
C MET A 465 10.39 9.04 19.88
N THR A 466 9.73 9.70 20.79
CA THR A 466 9.52 9.30 22.15
C THR A 466 8.10 8.77 22.24
N TYR A 467 7.91 7.60 22.86
CA TYR A 467 6.65 6.84 22.78
C TYR A 467 6.28 6.31 24.17
N GLU A 468 5.06 6.56 24.60
CA GLU A 468 4.55 6.15 25.89
C GLU A 468 3.18 5.47 25.76
N PRO A 469 3.10 4.14 25.88
CA PRO A 469 1.82 3.45 25.98
C PRO A 469 1.08 3.84 27.26
N VAL A 470 -0.22 4.07 27.12
CA VAL A 470 -1.11 4.46 28.22
C VAL A 470 -2.34 3.56 28.27
N GLU A 471 -2.98 3.52 29.45
CA GLU A 471 -4.24 2.81 29.59
C GLU A 471 -5.31 3.42 28.67
N SER A 472 -6.05 2.57 27.97
CA SER A 472 -7.19 2.96 27.15
C SER A 472 -8.26 1.90 27.13
N LYS A 473 -9.51 2.29 26.93
CA LYS A 473 -10.66 1.39 26.90
C LYS A 473 -11.29 1.36 25.53
N TYR A 474 -11.60 0.17 25.05
CA TYR A 474 -12.34 0.00 23.80
C TYR A 474 -13.79 0.46 23.94
N VAL A 475 -14.20 1.33 23.02
CA VAL A 475 -15.59 1.70 22.81
C VAL A 475 -15.84 1.73 21.29
N ALA A 476 -16.81 0.99 20.80
CA ALA A 476 -17.10 0.90 19.38
C ALA A 476 -17.33 2.29 18.75
N GLY A 477 -16.66 2.57 17.63
CA GLY A 477 -16.76 3.85 16.92
C GLY A 477 -16.01 5.02 17.59
N GLN A 478 -15.22 4.75 18.63
CA GLN A 478 -14.36 5.74 19.27
C GLN A 478 -12.88 5.36 19.07
N PRO A 479 -11.96 6.34 19.05
CA PRO A 479 -10.53 6.05 18.99
C PRO A 479 -10.08 5.17 20.16
N TRP A 480 -9.36 4.11 19.84
CA TRP A 480 -8.75 3.19 20.80
C TRP A 480 -7.25 3.07 20.52
N VAL A 481 -6.53 4.15 20.76
CA VAL A 481 -5.11 4.27 20.43
C VAL A 481 -4.21 3.75 21.54
N GLY A 482 -4.33 4.27 22.75
CA GLY A 482 -3.60 3.77 23.93
C GLY A 482 -2.11 4.10 23.93
N ALA A 483 -1.71 5.22 23.32
CA ALA A 483 -0.36 5.74 23.43
C ALA A 483 -0.32 7.25 23.20
N THR A 484 0.74 7.88 23.73
CA THR A 484 1.16 9.24 23.38
C THR A 484 2.52 9.18 22.72
N LEU A 485 2.84 10.12 21.84
CA LEU A 485 4.15 10.20 21.23
C LEU A 485 4.52 11.62 20.82
N THR A 486 5.82 11.89 20.80
CA THR A 486 6.40 13.09 20.18
C THR A 486 7.43 12.68 19.15
N MET A 487 7.43 13.37 18.00
CA MET A 487 8.33 13.09 16.90
C MET A 487 9.46 14.14 16.83
N PHE A 488 10.63 13.70 16.37
CA PHE A 488 11.78 14.57 16.13
C PHE A 488 12.57 14.09 14.91
N ALA A 489 13.36 14.98 14.31
CA ALA A 489 14.17 14.66 13.12
C ALA A 489 15.15 13.51 13.41
N GLY A 490 15.37 12.67 12.43
CA GLY A 490 16.38 11.61 12.50
C GLY A 490 17.80 12.17 12.70
N PRO A 491 18.77 11.30 13.04
CA PRO A 491 20.14 11.72 13.39
C PRO A 491 20.92 12.40 12.26
N ASP A 492 20.49 12.26 11.02
CA ASP A 492 21.14 12.89 9.86
C ASP A 492 20.70 14.35 9.62
N GLY A 493 19.87 14.91 10.52
CA GLY A 493 19.45 16.31 10.53
C GLY A 493 18.40 16.68 9.50
N VAL A 494 17.80 15.69 8.81
CA VAL A 494 16.68 15.87 7.87
C VAL A 494 15.52 14.97 8.27
N MET A 495 14.32 15.25 7.75
CA MET A 495 13.12 14.46 8.06
C MET A 495 12.70 13.52 6.95
N GLY A 496 13.43 13.51 5.85
CA GLY A 496 13.11 12.63 4.74
C GLY A 496 14.24 12.44 3.74
N GLY A 497 13.94 11.70 2.72
CA GLY A 497 14.86 11.44 1.63
C GLY A 497 14.23 10.68 0.48
N PHE A 498 15.01 10.45 -0.53
CA PHE A 498 14.65 9.65 -1.68
C PHE A 498 15.86 8.80 -2.10
N GLY A 499 15.70 7.49 -2.23
CA GLY A 499 16.82 6.60 -2.46
C GLY A 499 16.57 5.54 -3.52
N ALA A 500 17.66 5.02 -4.09
CA ALA A 500 17.68 3.84 -4.95
C ALA A 500 18.35 2.66 -4.24
N TYR A 501 17.74 1.48 -4.37
CA TYR A 501 18.14 0.25 -3.71
C TYR A 501 18.17 -0.91 -4.70
N ASP A 502 19.15 -1.79 -4.55
CA ASP A 502 19.14 -3.09 -5.24
C ASP A 502 18.14 -4.01 -4.55
N PRO A 503 17.05 -4.43 -5.21
CA PRO A 503 16.00 -5.21 -4.56
C PRO A 503 16.42 -6.64 -4.19
N MET A 504 17.52 -7.17 -4.70
CA MET A 504 17.99 -8.52 -4.33
C MET A 504 18.80 -8.51 -3.03
N THR A 505 19.42 -7.40 -2.71
CA THR A 505 20.27 -7.26 -1.51
C THR A 505 19.75 -6.24 -0.52
N ASN A 506 18.76 -5.44 -0.93
CA ASN A 506 18.22 -4.28 -0.22
C ASN A 506 19.27 -3.23 0.17
N LYS A 507 20.43 -3.26 -0.49
CA LYS A 507 21.49 -2.29 -0.26
C LYS A 507 21.25 -1.00 -1.04
N LYS A 508 21.53 0.10 -0.38
CA LYS A 508 21.44 1.45 -0.94
C LYS A 508 22.46 1.64 -2.05
N VAL A 509 22.03 2.15 -3.21
CA VAL A 509 22.86 2.52 -4.35
C VAL A 509 23.17 4.02 -4.32
N TRP A 510 22.16 4.85 -4.16
CA TRP A 510 22.30 6.28 -3.93
C TRP A 510 21.16 6.82 -3.08
N TYR A 511 21.32 8.02 -2.53
CA TYR A 511 20.36 8.64 -1.63
C TYR A 511 20.44 10.16 -1.68
N ASN A 512 19.31 10.82 -1.80
CA ASN A 512 19.13 12.26 -1.71
C ASN A 512 18.42 12.61 -0.41
N LYS A 513 18.99 13.53 0.36
CA LYS A 513 18.34 14.09 1.55
C LYS A 513 17.22 15.04 1.13
N GLU A 514 16.09 14.95 1.81
CA GLU A 514 14.98 15.89 1.69
C GLU A 514 14.70 16.54 3.04
N LYS A 515 14.41 17.84 3.01
CA LYS A 515 14.17 18.60 4.24
C LYS A 515 13.04 18.03 5.08
N PHE A 516 11.95 17.62 4.42
CA PHE A 516 10.77 17.01 5.02
C PHE A 516 10.61 15.57 4.54
N SER A 517 9.70 14.81 5.16
CA SER A 517 9.30 13.49 4.68
C SER A 517 8.94 13.54 3.19
N ALA A 518 9.49 12.63 2.39
CA ALA A 518 9.07 12.47 1.00
C ALA A 518 7.80 11.64 0.99
N TRP A 519 6.64 12.29 0.80
CA TRP A 519 5.33 11.67 0.96
C TRP A 519 4.60 11.41 -0.37
N GLY A 520 5.19 11.78 -1.51
CA GLY A 520 4.68 11.53 -2.85
C GLY A 520 5.22 10.24 -3.46
N GLY A 521 4.36 9.47 -4.13
CA GLY A 521 4.74 8.20 -4.77
C GLY A 521 5.62 8.38 -6.00
N ALA A 522 6.54 7.44 -6.22
CA ALA A 522 7.53 7.46 -7.29
C ALA A 522 6.99 6.90 -8.62
N LEU A 523 7.61 7.37 -9.73
CA LEU A 523 7.42 6.89 -11.09
C LEU A 523 8.77 6.72 -11.77
N THR A 524 8.99 5.63 -12.50
CA THR A 524 10.15 5.45 -13.39
C THR A 524 9.72 5.42 -14.86
N THR A 525 10.63 5.83 -15.75
CA THR A 525 10.39 5.79 -17.19
C THR A 525 11.50 5.07 -17.95
N ALA A 526 11.20 4.62 -19.16
CA ALA A 526 12.16 3.94 -20.03
C ALA A 526 13.35 4.81 -20.44
N SER A 527 13.30 6.13 -20.21
CA SER A 527 14.40 7.07 -20.44
C SER A 527 15.35 7.22 -19.24
N ASN A 528 15.26 6.34 -18.22
CA ASN A 528 16.02 6.39 -16.98
C ASN A 528 15.81 7.71 -16.18
N LEU A 529 14.58 8.19 -16.16
CA LEU A 529 14.13 9.24 -15.27
C LEU A 529 13.31 8.65 -14.13
N VAL A 530 13.41 9.27 -12.95
CA VAL A 530 12.56 9.00 -11.80
C VAL A 530 11.88 10.30 -11.39
N PHE A 531 10.55 10.26 -11.20
CA PHE A 531 9.76 11.41 -10.74
C PHE A 531 9.21 11.12 -9.35
N TYR A 532 9.20 12.13 -8.48
CA TYR A 532 8.58 12.10 -7.16
C TYR A 532 8.23 13.50 -6.66
N GLY A 533 7.39 13.57 -5.64
CA GLY A 533 6.97 14.83 -5.04
C GLY A 533 7.35 14.95 -3.56
N THR A 534 7.40 16.19 -3.07
CA THR A 534 7.75 16.51 -1.68
C THR A 534 6.65 17.32 -0.99
N LEU A 535 6.61 17.29 0.35
CA LEU A 535 5.63 18.06 1.14
C LEU A 535 5.76 19.57 0.94
N ASP A 536 6.97 20.07 0.66
CA ASP A 536 7.23 21.48 0.38
C ASP A 536 7.01 21.87 -1.08
N ARG A 537 6.12 21.14 -1.76
CA ARG A 537 5.53 21.46 -3.07
C ARG A 537 6.45 21.24 -4.28
N TRP A 538 7.58 20.56 -4.15
CA TRP A 538 8.42 20.27 -5.30
C TRP A 538 7.99 18.98 -5.98
N PHE A 539 7.77 19.04 -7.28
CA PHE A 539 7.71 17.89 -8.15
C PHE A 539 9.03 17.82 -8.91
N LYS A 540 9.75 16.72 -8.76
CA LYS A 540 11.15 16.57 -9.19
C LYS A 540 11.33 15.46 -10.20
N ALA A 541 12.35 15.61 -11.08
CA ALA A 541 12.87 14.55 -11.93
C ALA A 541 14.36 14.36 -11.63
N VAL A 542 14.76 13.12 -11.37
CA VAL A 542 16.14 12.76 -11.10
C VAL A 542 16.62 11.68 -12.07
N ASP A 543 17.93 11.62 -12.25
CA ASP A 543 18.59 10.56 -13.00
C ASP A 543 18.51 9.24 -12.22
N ALA A 544 17.98 8.19 -12.85
CA ALA A 544 17.75 6.89 -12.20
C ALA A 544 19.05 6.22 -11.70
N GLN A 545 20.18 6.45 -12.34
CA GLN A 545 21.46 5.81 -11.99
C GLN A 545 22.20 6.53 -10.88
N SER A 546 22.13 7.86 -10.85
CA SER A 546 22.96 8.69 -9.96
C SER A 546 22.17 9.46 -8.89
N GLY A 547 20.84 9.58 -9.02
CA GLY A 547 20.01 10.42 -8.16
C GLY A 547 20.15 11.93 -8.45
N LYS A 548 20.95 12.34 -9.43
CA LYS A 548 21.15 13.76 -9.75
C LYS A 548 19.83 14.41 -10.14
N GLU A 549 19.46 15.52 -9.48
CA GLU A 549 18.31 16.36 -9.86
C GLU A 549 18.54 16.96 -11.24
N LEU A 550 17.61 16.71 -12.16
CA LEU A 550 17.64 17.18 -13.55
C LEU A 550 16.60 18.25 -13.81
N TRP A 551 15.52 18.25 -13.05
CA TRP A 551 14.43 19.21 -13.17
C TRP A 551 13.59 19.21 -11.89
N LYS A 552 13.01 20.35 -11.58
CA LYS A 552 11.96 20.49 -10.56
C LYS A 552 11.02 21.64 -10.88
N PHE A 553 9.80 21.52 -10.37
CA PHE A 553 8.77 22.54 -10.47
C PHE A 553 8.01 22.65 -9.16
N GLN A 554 7.72 23.87 -8.71
CA GLN A 554 6.96 24.07 -7.48
C GLN A 554 5.48 24.18 -7.80
N VAL A 555 4.69 23.20 -7.36
CA VAL A 555 3.24 23.14 -7.56
C VAL A 555 2.49 23.94 -6.46
N GLY A 556 1.16 24.02 -6.56
CA GLY A 556 0.33 24.88 -5.69
C GLY A 556 0.28 24.46 -4.22
N SER A 557 0.37 23.16 -3.92
CA SER A 557 0.29 22.59 -2.57
C SER A 557 1.28 21.43 -2.41
N GLY A 558 1.42 20.87 -1.20
CA GLY A 558 2.27 19.72 -0.93
C GLY A 558 1.90 18.54 -1.82
N VAL A 559 2.92 17.81 -2.28
CA VAL A 559 2.73 16.63 -3.12
C VAL A 559 2.74 15.39 -2.25
N ILE A 560 1.58 14.79 -2.09
CA ILE A 560 1.39 13.47 -1.46
C ILE A 560 0.77 12.47 -2.43
N GLY A 561 0.44 12.92 -3.65
CA GLY A 561 -0.02 12.10 -4.75
C GLY A 561 1.10 11.35 -5.45
N ASN A 562 0.71 10.36 -6.24
CA ASN A 562 1.66 9.58 -7.02
C ASN A 562 2.00 10.26 -8.34
N ALA A 563 3.25 10.23 -8.73
CA ALA A 563 3.66 10.58 -10.09
C ALA A 563 3.12 9.55 -11.09
N PHE A 564 2.65 10.01 -12.25
CA PHE A 564 2.14 9.17 -13.34
C PHE A 564 2.51 9.76 -14.70
N THR A 565 2.38 8.96 -15.76
CA THR A 565 2.66 9.43 -17.13
C THR A 565 1.77 8.73 -18.14
N TYR A 566 1.45 9.43 -19.20
CA TYR A 566 0.66 8.91 -20.32
C TYR A 566 1.08 9.61 -21.62
N ALA A 567 0.59 9.11 -22.75
CA ALA A 567 0.73 9.83 -24.01
C ALA A 567 -0.63 10.05 -24.67
N ASN A 568 -0.82 11.23 -25.25
CA ASN A 568 -2.00 11.55 -26.04
C ASN A 568 -1.57 12.28 -27.33
N LYS A 569 -2.12 11.87 -28.47
CA LYS A 569 -1.78 12.41 -29.81
C LYS A 569 -0.26 12.46 -30.07
N GLY A 570 0.46 11.40 -29.65
CA GLY A 570 1.90 11.27 -29.86
C GLY A 570 2.77 12.14 -28.94
N LYS A 571 2.18 12.82 -27.96
CA LYS A 571 2.89 13.66 -26.98
C LYS A 571 2.85 13.01 -25.60
N GLN A 572 4.01 12.86 -24.96
CA GLN A 572 4.10 12.37 -23.59
C GLN A 572 3.80 13.48 -22.58
N TYR A 573 3.06 13.10 -21.55
CA TYR A 573 2.73 13.93 -20.38
C TYR A 573 3.16 13.23 -19.11
N VAL A 574 3.60 14.02 -18.13
CA VAL A 574 3.92 13.56 -16.77
C VAL A 574 3.09 14.39 -15.80
N GLY A 575 2.52 13.81 -14.78
CA GLY A 575 1.65 14.56 -13.87
C GLY A 575 1.71 14.09 -12.43
N THR A 576 1.13 14.90 -11.55
CA THR A 576 0.92 14.58 -10.15
C THR A 576 -0.29 15.31 -9.60
N LEU A 577 -0.96 14.71 -8.63
CA LEU A 577 -1.91 15.38 -7.75
C LEU A 577 -1.13 16.13 -6.66
N SER A 578 -1.56 17.32 -6.33
CA SER A 578 -1.06 18.11 -5.19
C SER A 578 -2.23 18.55 -4.31
N GLY A 579 -2.04 18.46 -3.03
CA GLY A 579 -2.98 18.79 -1.97
C GLY A 579 -2.41 18.22 -0.68
N ILE A 580 -1.85 19.09 0.17
CA ILE A 580 -1.21 18.64 1.40
C ILE A 580 -2.22 18.00 2.35
N GLY A 581 -1.86 16.90 2.96
CA GLY A 581 -2.68 16.10 3.86
C GLY A 581 -2.03 14.74 4.11
N GLY A 582 -2.86 13.72 4.36
CA GLY A 582 -2.39 12.45 4.88
C GLY A 582 -1.82 12.60 6.28
N TRP A 583 -1.37 11.54 6.93
CA TRP A 583 -0.95 11.63 8.31
C TRP A 583 0.17 12.66 8.55
N ALA A 584 1.19 12.72 7.70
CA ALA A 584 2.27 13.70 7.83
C ALA A 584 1.83 15.14 7.56
N GLY A 585 0.82 15.37 6.73
CA GLY A 585 0.44 16.68 6.24
C GLY A 585 -0.90 17.24 6.75
N VAL A 586 -1.73 16.42 7.41
CA VAL A 586 -3.08 16.84 7.83
C VAL A 586 -3.07 18.05 8.77
N ALA A 587 -2.15 18.09 9.72
CA ALA A 587 -2.03 19.21 10.64
C ALA A 587 -1.62 20.51 9.93
N MET A 588 -0.80 20.40 8.89
CA MET A 588 -0.42 21.55 8.07
C MET A 588 -1.62 22.10 7.30
N ASN A 589 -2.46 21.20 6.76
CA ASN A 589 -3.66 21.59 6.03
C ASN A 589 -4.73 22.20 6.94
N LEU A 590 -4.97 21.58 8.10
CA LEU A 590 -6.04 21.99 9.02
C LEU A 590 -5.62 23.08 10.02
N GLY A 591 -4.34 23.47 10.03
CA GLY A 591 -3.83 24.45 11.01
C GLY A 591 -3.79 23.92 12.44
N MET A 592 -3.73 22.59 12.65
CA MET A 592 -3.67 22.00 13.98
C MET A 592 -2.44 22.47 14.74
N THR A 593 -2.59 22.63 16.05
CA THR A 593 -1.49 22.93 16.97
C THR A 593 -0.84 21.64 17.48
N ASN A 594 0.20 21.77 18.29
CA ASN A 594 0.86 20.64 18.93
C ASN A 594 -0.14 19.86 19.80
N ASP A 595 -0.24 18.56 19.54
CA ASP A 595 -1.01 17.61 20.32
C ASP A 595 -0.15 16.35 20.47
N THR A 596 -0.10 15.79 21.67
CA THR A 596 0.79 14.69 22.01
C THR A 596 0.08 13.33 22.06
N ASP A 597 -1.26 13.30 21.91
CA ASP A 597 -1.89 11.99 21.72
C ASP A 597 -1.50 11.42 20.33
N ALA A 598 -1.61 10.09 20.20
CA ALA A 598 -1.07 9.43 19.03
C ALA A 598 -1.74 9.87 17.72
N LEU A 599 -3.05 10.12 17.71
CA LEU A 599 -3.76 10.64 16.53
C LEU A 599 -3.45 12.11 16.29
N GLY A 600 -3.23 12.87 17.35
CA GLY A 600 -2.88 14.28 17.31
C GLY A 600 -1.40 14.57 17.05
N ALA A 601 -0.52 13.57 17.07
CA ALA A 601 0.92 13.71 16.86
C ALA A 601 1.29 14.41 15.53
N ALA A 602 0.37 14.47 14.58
CA ALA A 602 0.51 15.26 13.35
C ALA A 602 0.69 16.77 13.65
N GLY A 603 0.08 17.31 14.72
CA GLY A 603 0.31 18.67 15.18
C GLY A 603 1.76 18.87 15.63
N GLY A 604 2.30 17.94 16.41
CA GLY A 604 3.72 17.92 16.79
C GLY A 604 4.66 17.82 15.59
N TYR A 605 4.31 17.02 14.60
CA TYR A 605 5.08 16.94 13.36
C TYR A 605 5.09 18.27 12.60
N LYS A 606 3.96 18.97 12.52
CA LYS A 606 3.88 20.33 11.95
C LYS A 606 4.80 21.30 12.67
N GLU A 607 4.77 21.33 14.01
CA GLU A 607 5.62 22.19 14.80
C GLU A 607 7.12 21.86 14.60
N LEU A 608 7.45 20.58 14.51
CA LEU A 608 8.80 20.11 14.20
C LEU A 608 9.29 20.64 12.85
N THR A 609 8.45 20.63 11.83
CA THR A 609 8.83 21.09 10.49
C THR A 609 8.99 22.59 10.40
N LYS A 610 8.32 23.36 11.27
CA LYS A 610 8.15 24.82 11.15
C LYS A 610 7.66 25.22 9.75
N TYR A 611 6.98 24.30 9.08
CA TYR A 611 6.47 24.52 7.74
C TYR A 611 5.13 25.26 7.82
N ASN A 612 5.16 26.56 7.54
CA ASN A 612 3.96 27.33 7.31
C ASN A 612 3.47 26.96 5.90
N ALA A 613 2.55 26.01 5.88
CA ALA A 613 2.04 25.46 4.65
C ALA A 613 1.55 26.55 3.70
N ALA A 614 1.83 26.36 2.43
CA ALA A 614 0.95 26.91 1.43
C ALA A 614 -0.49 26.49 1.76
N PRO A 615 -1.47 27.33 1.45
CA PRO A 615 -2.86 26.99 1.65
C PRO A 615 -3.11 25.58 1.06
N GLY A 616 -3.93 24.83 1.74
CA GLY A 616 -4.42 23.56 1.21
C GLY A 616 -4.94 23.76 -0.21
N GLY A 617 -5.16 22.74 -0.92
CA GLY A 617 -5.65 22.78 -2.29
C GLY A 617 -5.69 21.38 -2.85
N GLY A 618 -6.52 21.14 -3.83
CA GLY A 618 -6.53 19.92 -4.61
C GLY A 618 -6.38 20.27 -6.07
N ALA A 619 -5.23 19.97 -6.64
CA ALA A 619 -4.98 20.23 -8.05
C ALA A 619 -4.20 19.10 -8.71
N LEU A 620 -4.62 18.75 -9.90
CA LEU A 620 -3.85 17.96 -10.83
C LEU A 620 -3.00 18.90 -11.69
N THR A 621 -1.68 18.71 -11.69
CA THR A 621 -0.78 19.45 -12.59
C THR A 621 -0.12 18.46 -13.55
N VAL A 622 -0.20 18.77 -14.84
CA VAL A 622 0.32 17.94 -15.92
C VAL A 622 1.35 18.73 -16.73
N PHE A 623 2.47 18.10 -16.99
CA PHE A 623 3.63 18.68 -17.66
C PHE A 623 3.89 18.02 -19.01
N SER A 624 4.46 18.76 -19.94
CA SER A 624 4.95 18.25 -21.21
C SER A 624 6.11 19.11 -21.74
N LEU A 625 6.78 18.64 -22.78
CA LEU A 625 7.79 19.39 -23.51
C LEU A 625 7.15 20.51 -24.32
#